data_07b6d9f27755b5729f02633352932290
#
_entry.id   07b6d9f27755b5729f02633352932290
#
_cell.length_a   1.000
_cell.length_b   1.000
_cell.length_c   1.000
_cell.angle_alpha   90.00
_cell.angle_beta   90.00
_cell.angle_gamma   90.00
#
_symmetry.space_group_name_H-M   'P 1'
#
loop_
_entity.id
_entity.type
_entity.pdbx_description
1 polymer ?
#
loop_
_entity_poly.entity_id
_entity_poly.type
_entity_poly.pdbx_seq_one_letter_code
_entity_poly.pdbx_strand_id
1 'polypeptide(L)'
;LGGATVGRADDPSAVASNPAGITQLDGIRMLGGVTFIHPVMDVRTNNQWTTSDENALWIPPHFYATAKLNDRLSLGVGAFSRFGLGSVLDEDWPGRYNSYEAIIKSVSVTPVLAYQISEKWSAAFGLDATYLAFTKQQKIANGAISSSIPAGDNNLKLDADGMGYGFNAGIHYRPCPYARLGLTYRSPVTMKVRGD
;
A
#
# COMPACT_ATOMS: atom_id res chain seq x y z
N LEU A 1 1.72 13.83 -12.99
CA LEU A 1 3.01 14.10 -12.32
C LEU A 1 3.86 12.83 -12.12
N GLY A 2 3.32 11.64 -12.47
CA GLY A 2 4.10 10.38 -12.40
C GLY A 2 4.66 10.09 -11.01
N GLY A 3 3.96 10.47 -9.92
CA GLY A 3 4.44 10.29 -8.55
C GLY A 3 5.37 11.40 -8.02
N ALA A 4 5.74 12.39 -8.82
CA ALA A 4 6.59 13.53 -8.40
C ALA A 4 5.82 14.54 -7.52
N THR A 5 5.26 14.07 -6.40
CA THR A 5 4.42 14.87 -5.50
C THR A 5 5.15 15.35 -4.26
N VAL A 6 6.37 14.85 -3.98
CA VAL A 6 7.13 15.12 -2.75
C VAL A 6 7.44 16.60 -2.56
N GLY A 7 7.78 17.31 -3.65
CA GLY A 7 8.03 18.75 -3.62
C GLY A 7 6.75 19.60 -3.70
N ARG A 8 5.72 19.12 -4.39
CA ARG A 8 4.45 19.83 -4.51
C ARG A 8 3.68 19.83 -3.19
N ALA A 9 3.33 18.66 -2.66
CA ALA A 9 2.77 18.39 -1.33
C ALA A 9 1.73 19.43 -0.85
N ASP A 10 0.78 19.82 -1.72
CA ASP A 10 -0.15 20.95 -1.53
C ASP A 10 -1.63 20.54 -1.40
N ASP A 11 -1.86 19.28 -1.07
CA ASP A 11 -3.17 18.74 -0.73
C ASP A 11 -3.07 17.75 0.45
N PRO A 12 -4.17 17.27 1.05
CA PRO A 12 -4.14 16.39 2.22
C PRO A 12 -3.38 15.07 2.00
N SER A 13 -3.23 14.59 0.76
CA SER A 13 -2.46 13.38 0.47
C SER A 13 -0.95 13.55 0.70
N ALA A 14 -0.48 14.78 0.96
CA ALA A 14 0.86 15.07 1.42
C ALA A 14 1.25 14.29 2.69
N VAL A 15 0.29 13.92 3.53
CA VAL A 15 0.50 12.98 4.66
C VAL A 15 1.19 11.69 4.19
N ALA A 16 0.87 11.20 3.00
CA ALA A 16 1.47 10.00 2.44
C ALA A 16 2.77 10.26 1.66
N SER A 17 2.88 11.40 0.98
CA SER A 17 4.00 11.68 0.06
C SER A 17 5.14 12.47 0.72
N ASN A 18 4.84 13.60 1.36
CA ASN A 18 5.76 14.40 2.16
C ASN A 18 4.99 15.15 3.25
N PRO A 19 4.97 14.63 4.49
CA PRO A 19 4.16 15.19 5.55
C PRO A 19 4.50 16.65 5.90
N ALA A 20 5.72 17.13 5.62
CA ALA A 20 6.07 18.52 5.84
C ALA A 20 5.27 19.51 4.96
N GLY A 21 4.73 19.03 3.85
CA GLY A 21 3.92 19.86 2.94
C GLY A 21 2.56 20.27 3.52
N ILE A 22 2.02 19.57 4.53
CA ILE A 22 0.72 19.91 5.12
C ILE A 22 0.71 21.27 5.83
N THR A 23 1.89 21.84 6.15
CA THR A 23 1.99 23.21 6.69
C THR A 23 1.50 24.29 5.71
N GLN A 24 1.38 23.95 4.42
CA GLN A 24 0.85 24.84 3.38
C GLN A 24 -0.68 24.90 3.36
N LEU A 25 -1.34 23.99 4.07
CA LEU A 25 -2.78 23.86 4.04
C LEU A 25 -3.42 24.63 5.18
N ASP A 26 -4.33 25.55 4.85
CA ASP A 26 -5.06 26.33 5.84
C ASP A 26 -6.34 25.66 6.29
N GLY A 27 -6.66 25.83 7.57
CA GLY A 27 -7.88 25.32 8.19
C GLY A 27 -7.90 23.81 8.29
N ILE A 28 -9.09 23.24 8.18
CA ILE A 28 -9.30 21.78 8.12
C ILE A 28 -9.53 21.40 6.66
N ARG A 29 -8.79 20.39 6.19
CA ARG A 29 -8.92 19.86 4.83
C ARG A 29 -9.07 18.34 4.89
N MET A 30 -9.92 17.80 4.04
CA MET A 30 -10.15 16.38 3.88
C MET A 30 -10.08 15.99 2.42
N LEU A 31 -9.56 14.81 2.15
CA LEU A 31 -9.51 14.20 0.82
C LEU A 31 -9.81 12.72 0.98
N GLY A 32 -10.75 12.20 0.24
CA GLY A 32 -11.06 10.78 0.21
C GLY A 32 -11.38 10.32 -1.19
N GLY A 33 -11.14 9.05 -1.44
CA GLY A 33 -11.43 8.45 -2.73
C GLY A 33 -11.18 6.95 -2.74
N VAL A 34 -11.45 6.37 -3.90
CA VAL A 34 -11.17 4.97 -4.21
C VAL A 34 -10.46 4.88 -5.56
N THR A 35 -9.64 3.88 -5.72
CA THR A 35 -9.00 3.58 -7.01
C THR A 35 -9.53 2.24 -7.50
N PHE A 36 -10.03 2.20 -8.73
CA PHE A 36 -10.44 0.95 -9.37
C PHE A 36 -9.26 0.39 -10.14
N ILE A 37 -8.82 -0.81 -9.79
CA ILE A 37 -7.71 -1.50 -10.43
C ILE A 37 -8.25 -2.82 -10.98
N HIS A 38 -8.17 -2.97 -12.30
CA HIS A 38 -8.49 -4.19 -13.01
C HIS A 38 -7.17 -4.77 -13.57
N PRO A 39 -6.51 -5.68 -12.84
CA PRO A 39 -5.27 -6.27 -13.32
C PRO A 39 -5.56 -7.34 -14.37
N VAL A 40 -4.82 -7.33 -15.46
CA VAL A 40 -4.77 -8.41 -16.43
C VAL A 40 -3.33 -8.89 -16.54
N MET A 41 -3.13 -10.18 -16.41
CA MET A 41 -1.80 -10.78 -16.47
C MET A 41 -1.83 -12.05 -17.32
N ASP A 42 -0.97 -12.10 -18.32
CA ASP A 42 -0.76 -13.30 -19.13
C ASP A 42 0.51 -14.03 -18.66
N VAL A 43 0.36 -15.29 -18.36
CA VAL A 43 1.46 -16.17 -17.93
C VAL A 43 1.68 -17.26 -18.96
N ARG A 44 2.91 -17.46 -19.42
CA ARG A 44 3.27 -18.54 -20.32
C ARG A 44 3.97 -19.66 -19.57
N THR A 45 3.37 -20.83 -19.56
CA THR A 45 3.92 -22.04 -18.95
C THR A 45 3.88 -23.18 -19.97
N ASN A 46 5.01 -23.87 -20.18
CA ASN A 46 5.10 -25.00 -21.11
C ASN A 46 4.50 -24.71 -22.50
N ASN A 47 4.79 -23.51 -23.03
CA ASN A 47 4.28 -23.03 -24.32
C ASN A 47 2.75 -22.76 -24.39
N GLN A 48 2.06 -22.80 -23.25
CA GLN A 48 0.64 -22.44 -23.11
C GLN A 48 0.51 -21.08 -22.42
N TRP A 49 -0.38 -20.25 -22.93
CA TRP A 49 -0.77 -18.98 -22.29
C TRP A 49 -1.95 -19.19 -21.37
N THR A 50 -1.89 -18.60 -20.20
CA THR A 50 -3.00 -18.54 -19.24
C THR A 50 -3.17 -17.08 -18.84
N THR A 51 -4.36 -16.55 -19.03
CA THR A 51 -4.72 -15.19 -18.61
C THR A 51 -5.26 -15.24 -17.17
N SER A 52 -4.95 -14.22 -16.37
CA SER A 52 -5.54 -14.06 -15.04
C SER A 52 -7.05 -13.85 -15.11
N ASP A 53 -7.76 -14.06 -13.99
CA ASP A 53 -9.19 -13.82 -13.90
C ASP A 53 -9.53 -12.38 -14.34
N GLU A 54 -10.26 -12.27 -15.44
CA GLU A 54 -10.72 -11.00 -16.01
C GLU A 54 -11.74 -10.27 -15.13
N ASN A 55 -12.29 -10.94 -14.11
CA ASN A 55 -13.24 -10.33 -13.18
C ASN A 55 -12.57 -9.79 -11.91
N ALA A 56 -11.26 -9.94 -11.77
CA ALA A 56 -10.56 -9.43 -10.61
C ALA A 56 -10.60 -7.91 -10.56
N LEU A 57 -11.33 -7.35 -9.61
CA LEU A 57 -11.44 -5.90 -9.38
C LEU A 57 -10.97 -5.56 -7.97
N TRP A 58 -9.98 -4.69 -7.89
CA TRP A 58 -9.43 -4.20 -6.64
C TRP A 58 -9.85 -2.75 -6.42
N ILE A 59 -10.35 -2.43 -5.22
CA ILE A 59 -10.86 -1.09 -4.90
C ILE A 59 -10.20 -0.59 -3.61
N PRO A 60 -8.90 -0.25 -3.62
CA PRO A 60 -8.23 0.31 -2.45
C PRO A 60 -8.78 1.72 -2.14
N PRO A 61 -9.40 1.91 -0.96
CA PRO A 61 -9.81 3.22 -0.51
C PRO A 61 -8.64 4.01 0.05
N HIS A 62 -8.76 5.33 0.03
CA HIS A 62 -7.85 6.23 0.70
C HIS A 62 -8.59 7.41 1.32
N PHE A 63 -8.10 7.87 2.47
CA PHE A 63 -8.63 9.01 3.17
C PHE A 63 -7.50 9.78 3.85
N TYR A 64 -7.56 11.09 3.77
CA TYR A 64 -6.61 11.99 4.41
C TYR A 64 -7.35 13.15 5.04
N ALA A 65 -6.90 13.57 6.23
CA ALA A 65 -7.37 14.77 6.89
C ALA A 65 -6.19 15.55 7.45
N THR A 66 -6.26 16.86 7.36
CA THR A 66 -5.26 17.77 7.90
C THR A 66 -5.94 18.92 8.64
N ALA A 67 -5.30 19.43 9.69
CA ALA A 67 -5.77 20.57 10.45
C ALA A 67 -4.58 21.47 10.82
N LYS A 68 -4.66 22.75 10.47
CA LYS A 68 -3.73 23.78 10.92
C LYS A 68 -4.13 24.23 12.33
N LEU A 69 -3.30 23.93 13.32
CA LEU A 69 -3.59 24.25 14.72
C LEU A 69 -3.22 25.72 15.05
N ASN A 70 -2.14 26.20 14.46
CA ASN A 70 -1.69 27.61 14.55
C ASN A 70 -0.80 27.91 13.34
N ASP A 71 -0.19 29.10 13.28
CA ASP A 71 0.62 29.56 12.15
C ASP A 71 1.83 28.68 11.84
N ARG A 72 2.26 27.85 12.81
CA ARG A 72 3.45 27.01 12.66
C ARG A 72 3.18 25.50 12.78
N LEU A 73 2.06 25.11 13.33
CA LEU A 73 1.81 23.71 13.68
C LEU A 73 0.61 23.17 12.93
N SER A 74 0.78 22.03 12.27
CA SER A 74 -0.26 21.31 11.55
C SER A 74 -0.27 19.85 11.94
N LEU A 75 -1.45 19.27 12.06
CA LEU A 75 -1.69 17.83 12.24
C LEU A 75 -2.23 17.25 10.96
N GLY A 76 -1.92 15.98 10.73
CA GLY A 76 -2.50 15.22 9.65
C GLY A 76 -2.71 13.76 10.05
N VAL A 77 -3.65 13.11 9.40
CA VAL A 77 -3.83 11.66 9.46
C VAL A 77 -4.18 11.15 8.06
N GLY A 78 -3.59 10.04 7.68
CA GLY A 78 -3.92 9.32 6.45
C GLY A 78 -4.29 7.88 6.75
N ALA A 79 -5.28 7.35 6.02
CA ALA A 79 -5.61 5.92 5.98
C ALA A 79 -5.59 5.51 4.50
N PHE A 80 -4.68 4.63 4.12
CA PHE A 80 -4.49 4.26 2.71
C PHE A 80 -3.78 2.91 2.57
N SER A 81 -3.95 2.29 1.41
CA SER A 81 -3.23 1.06 1.07
C SER A 81 -1.82 1.39 0.55
N ARG A 82 -0.80 0.89 1.22
CA ARG A 82 0.61 1.05 0.78
C ARG A 82 1.07 -0.10 -0.09
N PHE A 83 0.57 -1.29 0.20
CA PHE A 83 0.89 -2.51 -0.50
C PHE A 83 -0.40 -3.18 -0.89
N GLY A 84 -0.50 -3.58 -2.11
CA GLY A 84 -1.59 -4.36 -2.63
C GLY A 84 -1.12 -5.01 -3.92
N LEU A 85 -1.19 -6.31 -3.96
CA LEU A 85 -0.88 -7.10 -5.13
C LEU A 85 -1.75 -8.34 -5.09
N GLY A 86 -2.26 -8.73 -6.23
CA GLY A 86 -3.01 -9.97 -6.33
C GLY A 86 -2.92 -10.56 -7.71
N SER A 87 -2.82 -11.86 -7.77
CA SER A 87 -2.98 -12.65 -8.98
C SER A 87 -3.99 -13.76 -8.70
N VAL A 88 -4.96 -13.87 -9.58
CA VAL A 88 -5.94 -14.95 -9.58
C VAL A 88 -5.89 -15.58 -10.96
N LEU A 89 -5.60 -16.86 -11.01
CA LEU A 89 -5.53 -17.68 -12.20
C LEU A 89 -6.56 -18.81 -12.08
N ASP A 90 -6.87 -19.47 -13.18
CA ASP A 90 -7.74 -20.63 -13.17
C ASP A 90 -7.16 -21.74 -12.25
N GLU A 91 -8.01 -22.41 -11.48
CA GLU A 91 -7.59 -23.50 -10.59
C GLU A 91 -6.94 -24.67 -11.31
N ASP A 92 -7.23 -24.82 -12.62
CA ASP A 92 -6.68 -25.89 -13.47
C ASP A 92 -5.50 -25.43 -14.35
N TRP A 93 -5.02 -24.19 -14.18
CA TRP A 93 -3.87 -23.71 -14.96
C TRP A 93 -2.60 -24.55 -14.70
N PRO A 94 -1.68 -24.65 -15.66
CA PRO A 94 -0.53 -25.56 -15.57
C PRO A 94 0.39 -25.34 -14.37
N GLY A 95 0.43 -24.14 -13.79
CA GLY A 95 1.25 -23.79 -12.62
C GLY A 95 0.50 -23.85 -11.29
N ARG A 96 -0.70 -24.41 -11.22
CA ARG A 96 -1.55 -24.48 -10.02
C ARG A 96 -0.90 -25.08 -8.78
N TYR A 97 0.11 -25.89 -8.95
CA TYR A 97 0.88 -26.47 -7.84
C TYR A 97 1.84 -25.47 -7.17
N ASN A 98 2.17 -24.35 -7.83
CA ASN A 98 2.89 -23.26 -7.20
C ASN A 98 1.92 -22.26 -6.54
N SER A 99 0.91 -21.82 -7.28
CA SER A 99 -0.16 -20.96 -6.81
C SER A 99 -1.16 -20.73 -7.94
N TYR A 100 -2.45 -20.73 -7.64
CA TYR A 100 -3.50 -20.21 -8.52
C TYR A 100 -4.12 -18.91 -7.97
N GLU A 101 -3.95 -18.66 -6.67
CA GLU A 101 -4.33 -17.39 -6.04
C GLU A 101 -3.23 -16.91 -5.11
N ALA A 102 -2.83 -15.65 -5.24
CA ALA A 102 -1.92 -15.00 -4.31
C ALA A 102 -2.36 -13.54 -4.14
N ILE A 103 -2.79 -13.16 -2.95
CA ILE A 103 -3.38 -11.85 -2.67
C ILE A 103 -2.71 -11.24 -1.45
N ILE A 104 -2.20 -10.02 -1.60
CA ILE A 104 -1.69 -9.20 -0.51
C ILE A 104 -2.57 -7.96 -0.40
N LYS A 105 -3.14 -7.71 0.77
CA LYS A 105 -3.91 -6.50 1.09
C LYS A 105 -3.26 -5.80 2.27
N SER A 106 -3.16 -4.48 2.21
CA SER A 106 -2.68 -3.72 3.38
C SER A 106 -3.48 -2.44 3.58
N VAL A 107 -3.56 -2.02 4.83
CA VAL A 107 -4.08 -0.71 5.22
C VAL A 107 -3.10 -0.10 6.20
N SER A 108 -2.68 1.13 5.92
CA SER A 108 -1.80 1.90 6.80
C SER A 108 -2.55 3.10 7.35
N VAL A 109 -2.39 3.34 8.65
CA VAL A 109 -2.85 4.57 9.31
C VAL A 109 -1.61 5.35 9.74
N THR A 110 -1.54 6.61 9.32
CA THR A 110 -0.36 7.45 9.45
C THR A 110 -0.74 8.80 10.06
N PRO A 111 -0.72 8.95 11.41
CA PRO A 111 -0.75 10.25 12.04
C PRO A 111 0.59 10.98 11.84
N VAL A 112 0.52 12.28 11.57
CA VAL A 112 1.71 13.13 11.34
C VAL A 112 1.57 14.45 12.06
N LEU A 113 2.72 14.98 12.50
CA LEU A 113 2.87 16.32 13.04
C LEU A 113 3.86 17.08 12.15
N ALA A 114 3.46 18.25 11.67
CA ALA A 114 4.29 19.10 10.82
C ALA A 114 4.48 20.48 11.47
N TYR A 115 5.70 20.98 11.38
CA TYR A 115 6.10 22.25 11.95
C TYR A 115 6.75 23.16 10.91
N GLN A 116 6.25 24.38 10.79
CA GLN A 116 6.81 25.42 9.95
C GLN A 116 7.94 26.15 10.71
N ILE A 117 9.18 25.83 10.33
CA ILE A 117 10.40 26.36 10.96
C ILE A 117 10.57 27.85 10.60
N SER A 118 10.31 28.16 9.32
CA SER A 118 10.37 29.54 8.78
C SER A 118 9.38 29.66 7.60
N GLU A 119 9.29 30.84 7.00
CA GLU A 119 8.49 31.06 5.79
C GLU A 119 8.87 30.13 4.62
N LYS A 120 10.12 29.65 4.61
CA LYS A 120 10.68 28.82 3.53
C LYS A 120 10.83 27.35 3.89
N TRP A 121 10.94 27.01 5.18
CA TRP A 121 11.26 25.67 5.64
C TRP A 121 10.17 25.08 6.53
N SER A 122 9.82 23.86 6.27
CA SER A 122 9.02 23.04 7.19
C SER A 122 9.57 21.63 7.32
N ALA A 123 9.32 21.01 8.46
CA ALA A 123 9.68 19.63 8.75
C ALA A 123 8.46 18.91 9.35
N ALA A 124 8.44 17.59 9.21
CA ALA A 124 7.39 16.77 9.79
C ALA A 124 7.91 15.41 10.22
N PHE A 125 7.19 14.84 11.17
CA PHE A 125 7.38 13.47 11.64
C PHE A 125 6.02 12.80 11.78
N GLY A 126 5.95 11.52 11.41
CA GLY A 126 4.75 10.71 11.52
C GLY A 126 5.06 9.27 11.90
N LEU A 127 4.07 8.61 12.45
CA LEU A 127 4.10 7.20 12.76
C LEU A 127 3.29 6.44 11.71
N ASP A 128 3.72 5.24 11.38
CA ASP A 128 3.03 4.34 10.45
C ASP A 128 2.59 3.08 11.22
N ALA A 129 1.29 2.82 11.27
CA ALA A 129 0.76 1.53 11.69
C ALA A 129 0.14 0.86 10.47
N THR A 130 0.65 -0.33 10.11
CA THR A 130 0.23 -1.03 8.90
C THR A 130 -0.28 -2.42 9.26
N TYR A 131 -1.50 -2.72 8.88
CA TYR A 131 -2.06 -4.08 8.86
C TYR A 131 -1.87 -4.67 7.48
N LEU A 132 -1.47 -5.94 7.43
CA LEU A 132 -1.29 -6.69 6.19
C LEU A 132 -2.00 -8.03 6.33
N ALA A 133 -2.75 -8.40 5.31
CA ALA A 133 -3.32 -9.73 5.12
C ALA A 133 -2.79 -10.34 3.83
N PHE A 134 -2.44 -11.61 3.89
CA PHE A 134 -1.93 -12.39 2.79
C PHE A 134 -2.73 -13.69 2.66
N THR A 135 -3.21 -13.98 1.46
CA THR A 135 -3.85 -15.25 1.11
C THR A 135 -3.09 -15.89 -0.04
N LYS A 136 -2.78 -17.16 0.09
CA LYS A 136 -2.22 -17.96 -0.99
C LYS A 136 -2.99 -19.27 -1.12
N GLN A 137 -3.34 -19.64 -2.36
CA GLN A 137 -3.95 -20.92 -2.67
C GLN A 137 -3.17 -21.66 -3.75
N GLN A 138 -3.00 -22.95 -3.56
CA GLN A 138 -2.34 -23.83 -4.51
C GLN A 138 -2.95 -25.24 -4.47
N LYS A 139 -2.75 -25.99 -5.54
CA LYS A 139 -3.09 -27.43 -5.55
C LYS A 139 -1.92 -28.27 -5.01
N ILE A 140 -2.24 -29.38 -4.41
CA ILE A 140 -1.29 -30.44 -4.03
C ILE A 140 -1.75 -31.72 -4.69
N ALA A 141 -0.86 -32.32 -5.49
CA ALA A 141 -1.15 -33.60 -6.10
C ALA A 141 -1.19 -34.72 -5.05
N ASN A 142 -2.29 -35.44 -4.95
CA ASN A 142 -2.47 -36.51 -3.96
C ASN A 142 -1.39 -37.60 -4.04
N GLY A 143 -0.95 -37.95 -5.25
CA GLY A 143 0.11 -38.92 -5.46
C GLY A 143 1.48 -38.56 -4.89
N ALA A 144 1.70 -37.27 -4.57
CA ALA A 144 2.94 -36.83 -3.93
C ALA A 144 2.97 -37.06 -2.41
N ILE A 145 1.79 -37.28 -1.78
CA ILE A 145 1.66 -37.45 -0.34
C ILE A 145 1.57 -38.92 0.06
N SER A 146 0.84 -39.72 -0.68
CA SER A 146 0.68 -41.16 -0.43
C SER A 146 0.09 -41.88 -1.65
N SER A 147 0.66 -43.04 -1.98
CA SER A 147 0.14 -43.92 -3.04
C SER A 147 -1.22 -44.57 -2.69
N SER A 148 -1.67 -44.43 -1.45
CA SER A 148 -2.93 -45.02 -0.96
C SER A 148 -4.13 -44.08 -1.15
N ILE A 149 -3.91 -42.81 -1.57
CA ILE A 149 -4.98 -41.82 -1.78
C ILE A 149 -5.32 -41.79 -3.29
N PRO A 150 -6.61 -41.77 -3.67
CA PRO A 150 -7.01 -41.67 -5.07
C PRO A 150 -6.32 -40.51 -5.77
N ALA A 151 -5.94 -40.70 -7.04
CA ALA A 151 -5.35 -39.64 -7.85
C ALA A 151 -6.33 -38.45 -7.94
N GLY A 152 -5.82 -37.24 -7.70
CA GLY A 152 -6.57 -36.01 -7.72
C GLY A 152 -5.74 -34.87 -7.12
N ASP A 153 -6.30 -33.69 -7.12
CA ASP A 153 -5.68 -32.51 -6.55
C ASP A 153 -6.45 -32.07 -5.30
N ASN A 154 -5.73 -31.80 -4.22
CA ASN A 154 -6.27 -31.13 -3.04
C ASN A 154 -5.95 -29.64 -3.06
N ASN A 155 -6.79 -28.85 -2.44
CA ASN A 155 -6.53 -27.42 -2.25
C ASN A 155 -5.76 -27.21 -0.95
N LEU A 156 -4.66 -26.48 -1.04
CA LEU A 156 -3.98 -25.90 0.09
C LEU A 156 -4.25 -24.40 0.12
N LYS A 157 -4.82 -23.93 1.21
CA LYS A 157 -5.04 -22.51 1.47
C LYS A 157 -4.19 -22.09 2.66
N LEU A 158 -3.46 -20.99 2.48
CA LEU A 158 -2.69 -20.32 3.52
C LEU A 158 -3.24 -18.91 3.67
N ASP A 159 -3.79 -18.61 4.83
CA ASP A 159 -4.14 -17.25 5.24
C ASP A 159 -3.19 -16.80 6.33
N ALA A 160 -2.65 -15.61 6.21
CA ALA A 160 -1.78 -15.03 7.21
C ALA A 160 -2.01 -13.54 7.33
N ASP A 161 -1.96 -13.01 8.54
CA ASP A 161 -2.07 -11.59 8.78
C ASP A 161 -1.10 -11.10 9.86
N GLY A 162 -0.91 -9.80 9.92
CA GLY A 162 -0.03 -9.19 10.90
C GLY A 162 -0.08 -7.68 10.90
N MET A 163 0.46 -7.12 11.97
CA MET A 163 0.66 -5.69 12.11
C MET A 163 2.15 -5.35 12.17
N GLY A 164 2.48 -4.22 11.59
CA GLY A 164 3.82 -3.66 11.66
C GLY A 164 3.77 -2.16 11.91
N TYR A 165 4.86 -1.65 12.47
CA TYR A 165 4.99 -0.24 12.82
C TYR A 165 6.24 0.34 12.19
N GLY A 166 6.16 1.61 11.83
CA GLY A 166 7.24 2.37 11.26
C GLY A 166 7.08 3.86 11.55
N PHE A 167 7.92 4.64 10.94
CA PHE A 167 7.83 6.10 11.01
C PHE A 167 8.15 6.72 9.65
N ASN A 168 7.73 7.95 9.48
CA ASN A 168 8.08 8.78 8.34
C ASN A 168 8.51 10.17 8.79
N ALA A 169 9.35 10.79 8.00
CA ALA A 169 9.80 12.14 8.23
C ALA A 169 9.90 12.88 6.89
N GLY A 170 9.67 14.18 6.90
CA GLY A 170 9.74 14.99 5.71
C GLY A 170 10.34 16.36 5.97
N ILE A 171 10.97 16.91 4.94
CA ILE A 171 11.42 18.29 4.87
C ILE A 171 10.84 18.88 3.58
N HIS A 172 10.34 20.09 3.69
CA HIS A 172 9.84 20.84 2.55
C HIS A 172 10.51 22.22 2.55
N TYR A 173 11.03 22.62 1.39
CA TYR A 173 11.73 23.89 1.19
C TYR A 173 11.14 24.65 0.01
N ARG A 174 10.75 25.87 0.25
CA ARG A 174 10.17 26.79 -0.73
C ARG A 174 11.07 28.05 -0.85
N PRO A 175 12.11 28.02 -1.68
CA PRO A 175 13.01 29.15 -1.85
C PRO A 175 12.33 30.38 -2.43
N CYS A 176 11.36 30.18 -3.31
CA CYS A 176 10.58 31.23 -3.96
C CYS A 176 9.17 30.70 -4.33
N PRO A 177 8.23 31.56 -4.77
CA PRO A 177 6.87 31.14 -5.11
C PRO A 177 6.78 30.08 -6.22
N TYR A 178 7.79 29.99 -7.08
CA TYR A 178 7.80 29.14 -8.26
C TYR A 178 8.58 27.82 -8.06
N ALA A 179 9.30 27.67 -6.94
CA ALA A 179 10.12 26.49 -6.70
C ALA A 179 9.81 25.87 -5.34
N ARG A 180 9.61 24.56 -5.34
CA ARG A 180 9.37 23.74 -4.15
C ARG A 180 10.24 22.51 -4.23
N LEU A 181 10.93 22.22 -3.15
CA LEU A 181 11.79 21.05 -2.99
C LEU A 181 11.28 20.25 -1.79
N GLY A 182 11.30 18.94 -1.90
CA GLY A 182 10.90 18.05 -0.83
C GLY A 182 11.87 16.88 -0.70
N LEU A 183 12.15 16.52 0.55
CA LEU A 183 12.83 15.30 0.91
C LEU A 183 11.98 14.56 1.91
N THR A 184 11.81 13.26 1.69
CA THR A 184 11.03 12.41 2.59
C THR A 184 11.78 11.11 2.85
N TYR A 185 11.65 10.64 4.06
CA TYR A 185 12.13 9.31 4.47
C TYR A 185 10.99 8.54 5.11
N ARG A 186 10.92 7.28 4.81
CA ARG A 186 10.00 6.35 5.46
C ARG A 186 10.74 5.09 5.84
N SER A 187 10.63 4.70 7.11
CA SER A 187 11.30 3.51 7.61
C SER A 187 10.74 2.24 6.95
N PRO A 188 11.53 1.17 6.88
CA PRO A 188 10.98 -0.16 6.63
C PRO A 188 10.01 -0.53 7.76
N VAL A 189 8.99 -1.31 7.40
CA VAL A 189 8.03 -1.87 8.34
C VAL A 189 8.27 -3.37 8.40
N THR A 190 8.73 -3.85 9.55
CA THR A 190 8.88 -5.28 9.79
C THR A 190 7.60 -5.82 10.40
N MET A 191 7.05 -6.86 9.81
CA MET A 191 5.81 -7.50 10.26
C MET A 191 6.08 -8.94 10.62
N LYS A 192 5.52 -9.39 11.74
CA LYS A 192 5.40 -10.81 12.05
C LYS A 192 3.98 -11.22 11.64
N VAL A 193 3.89 -11.96 10.55
CA VAL A 193 2.63 -12.55 10.11
C VAL A 193 2.43 -13.90 10.77
N ARG A 194 1.18 -14.20 11.14
CA ARG A 194 0.75 -15.49 11.66
C ARG A 194 -0.36 -15.99 10.75
N GLY A 195 -0.35 -17.28 10.45
CA GLY A 195 -1.32 -17.89 9.55
C GLY A 195 -1.56 -19.34 9.92
N ASP A 196 -2.66 -19.86 9.40
CA ASP A 196 -3.09 -21.26 9.46
C ASP A 196 -3.11 -21.84 8.06
#